data_acbf7efd34fad00519d0699e9211dc18
#
_entry.id   acbf7efd34fad00519d0699e9211dc18
#
_cell.length_a   1.000
_cell.length_b   1.000
_cell.length_c   1.000
_cell.angle_alpha   90.00
_cell.angle_beta   90.00
_cell.angle_gamma   90.00
#
_symmetry.space_group_name_H-M   'P 1'
#
loop_
_entity.id
_entity.type
_entity.pdbx_description
1 polymer ?
#
loop_
_entity_poly.entity_id
_entity_poly.type
_entity_poly.pdbx_seq_one_letter_code
_entity_poly.pdbx_strand_id
1 'polypeptide(L)'
;MKIDTDNNLIIPGSLEISDLRAIKVIGELNKVEDFLQGQLTSDINLLNNGTSQLSCICDHKGQVIADFIVLKQDNYYFIRIQKDFISIFTSELEIFAKFGSVSFEICDHKIIGEISNKRD
;
A
#
# COMPACT_ATOMS: atom_id res chain seq x y z
N MET A 1 18.30 -4.28 2.02
CA MET A 1 18.07 -3.20 1.43
C MET A 1 19.09 -2.26 1.61
N LYS A 2 19.42 -1.62 0.88
CA LYS A 2 20.28 -0.73 1.01
C LYS A 2 19.73 0.46 1.17
N ILE A 3 19.86 0.94 1.83
CA ILE A 3 19.26 2.05 1.86
C ILE A 3 20.10 3.00 1.66
N ASP A 4 20.59 3.20 1.07
CA ASP A 4 21.25 3.86 0.82
C ASP A 4 21.26 4.90 1.29
N THR A 5 21.16 5.03 1.60
CA THR A 5 20.99 5.52 2.01
C THR A 5 20.69 6.46 2.09
N ASP A 6 20.66 6.83 2.04
CA ASP A 6 20.12 7.39 1.95
C ASP A 6 19.24 7.72 2.12
N ASN A 7 18.98 7.36 2.16
CA ASN A 7 18.10 7.13 2.15
C ASN A 7 17.51 6.96 2.26
N ASN A 8 17.38 7.01 2.34
CA ASN A 8 16.81 6.36 2.15
C ASN A 8 16.23 5.77 2.22
N LEU A 9 15.73 6.29 2.79
CA LEU A 9 15.26 5.29 2.56
C LEU A 9 15.78 4.76 1.61
N ILE A 10 16.04 4.13 1.62
CA ILE A 10 16.41 3.68 0.58
C ILE A 10 15.71 2.84 0.19
N ILE A 11 15.22 3.22 -0.47
CA ILE A 11 14.47 2.42 -1.26
C ILE A 11 15.32 1.51 -1.96
N PRO A 12 15.14 0.24 -1.79
CA PRO A 12 15.92 -0.73 -2.53
C PRO A 12 15.77 -0.50 -4.01
N GLY A 13 16.79 -0.83 -4.73
CA GLY A 13 16.73 -0.66 -6.16
C GLY A 13 15.61 -1.43 -6.80
N SER A 14 15.15 -2.49 -6.17
CA SER A 14 14.06 -3.26 -6.75
C SER A 14 12.76 -2.49 -6.82
N LEU A 15 12.64 -1.41 -6.07
CA LEU A 15 11.43 -0.62 -6.13
C LEU A 15 11.62 0.53 -7.08
N GLU A 16 11.70 0.24 -8.32
CA GLU A 16 11.85 1.29 -9.30
C GLU A 16 10.54 2.03 -9.46
N ILE A 17 10.64 3.34 -9.53
CA ILE A 17 9.46 4.17 -9.62
C ILE A 17 8.59 3.84 -10.82
N SER A 18 9.22 3.54 -11.94
CA SER A 18 8.48 3.27 -13.16
C SER A 18 7.58 2.04 -13.06
N ASP A 19 7.88 1.14 -12.14
CA ASP A 19 7.12 -0.10 -12.01
C ASP A 19 6.05 -0.04 -10.94
N LEU A 20 5.91 1.07 -10.27
CA LEU A 20 4.93 1.18 -9.21
C LEU A 20 3.54 1.45 -9.76
N ARG A 21 2.57 0.88 -9.11
CA ARG A 21 1.17 1.11 -9.40
C ARG A 21 0.45 1.40 -8.10
N ALA A 22 -0.76 1.90 -8.20
CA ALA A 22 -1.57 2.20 -7.03
C ALA A 22 -2.75 1.28 -6.95
N ILE A 23 -3.05 0.85 -5.74
CA ILE A 23 -4.29 0.16 -5.45
C ILE A 23 -5.03 1.05 -4.48
N LYS A 24 -6.24 1.49 -4.85
CA LYS A 24 -7.07 2.28 -3.96
C LYS A 24 -7.95 1.34 -3.17
N VAL A 25 -7.99 1.51 -1.85
CA VAL A 25 -8.80 0.66 -0.99
C VAL A 25 -10.14 1.34 -0.78
N ILE A 26 -11.20 0.68 -1.19
CA ILE A 26 -12.54 1.26 -1.29
C ILE A 26 -13.43 0.70 -0.18
N GLY A 27 -14.14 1.58 0.51
CA GLY A 27 -15.08 1.19 1.56
C GLY A 27 -15.29 2.33 2.52
N GLU A 28 -16.13 2.10 3.52
CA GLU A 28 -16.30 3.09 4.57
C GLU A 28 -14.97 3.27 5.30
N LEU A 29 -14.68 4.48 5.69
CA LEU A 29 -13.36 4.79 6.22
C LEU A 29 -12.98 3.90 7.40
N ASN A 30 -13.88 3.75 8.36
CA ASN A 30 -13.56 2.93 9.54
C ASN A 30 -13.36 1.47 9.16
N LYS A 31 -14.09 0.97 8.17
CA LYS A 31 -13.92 -0.42 7.75
C LYS A 31 -12.62 -0.62 7.00
N VAL A 32 -12.24 0.36 6.20
CA VAL A 32 -10.95 0.30 5.52
C VAL A 32 -9.82 0.31 6.54
N GLU A 33 -9.92 1.17 7.54
CA GLU A 33 -8.87 1.25 8.55
C GLU A 33 -8.76 -0.03 9.36
N ASP A 34 -9.88 -0.60 9.74
CA ASP A 34 -9.87 -1.86 10.48
C ASP A 34 -9.27 -2.99 9.64
N PHE A 35 -9.63 -3.03 8.36
CA PHE A 35 -9.11 -4.05 7.48
C PHE A 35 -7.60 -3.93 7.34
N LEU A 36 -7.12 -2.72 7.06
CA LEU A 36 -5.68 -2.52 6.86
C LEU A 36 -4.92 -2.79 8.14
N GLN A 37 -5.45 -2.34 9.28
CA GLN A 37 -4.77 -2.57 10.55
C GLN A 37 -4.66 -4.06 10.86
N GLY A 38 -5.64 -4.84 10.44
CA GLY A 38 -5.61 -6.28 10.70
C GLY A 38 -4.70 -7.05 9.75
N GLN A 39 -4.43 -6.53 8.57
CA GLN A 39 -3.71 -7.29 7.55
C GLN A 39 -2.28 -6.82 7.33
N LEU A 40 -1.98 -5.56 7.60
CA LEU A 40 -0.66 -5.04 7.33
C LEU A 40 0.18 -5.06 8.59
N THR A 41 1.49 -4.99 8.38
CA THR A 41 2.42 -5.04 9.51
C THR A 41 2.64 -3.69 10.19
N SER A 42 2.29 -2.60 9.51
CA SER A 42 2.50 -1.29 10.08
C SER A 42 1.24 -0.81 10.80
N ASP A 43 1.41 0.24 11.59
CA ASP A 43 0.29 0.82 12.33
C ASP A 43 -0.38 1.89 11.48
N ILE A 44 -1.51 1.54 10.90
CA ILE A 44 -2.25 2.42 10.01
C ILE A 44 -2.71 3.68 10.73
N ASN A 45 -2.96 3.58 12.02
CA ASN A 45 -3.46 4.72 12.79
C ASN A 45 -2.45 5.86 12.90
N LEU A 46 -1.20 5.61 12.54
CA LEU A 46 -0.20 6.66 12.54
C LEU A 46 -0.23 7.52 11.29
N LEU A 47 -1.02 7.12 10.29
CA LEU A 47 -1.07 7.87 9.04
C LEU A 47 -2.05 9.01 9.12
N ASN A 48 -1.62 10.15 8.61
CA ASN A 48 -2.48 11.31 8.41
C ASN A 48 -2.57 11.61 6.93
N ASN A 49 -3.56 12.39 6.53
CA ASN A 49 -3.68 12.75 5.13
C ASN A 49 -2.39 13.39 4.63
N GLY A 50 -1.88 12.90 3.53
CA GLY A 50 -0.66 13.40 2.94
C GLY A 50 0.59 12.70 3.41
N THR A 51 0.47 11.67 4.26
CA THR A 51 1.65 10.95 4.73
C THR A 51 1.62 9.50 4.27
N SER A 52 2.76 8.86 4.37
CA SER A 52 2.91 7.48 3.92
C SER A 52 3.81 6.72 4.89
N GLN A 53 3.78 5.40 4.77
CA GLN A 53 4.64 4.55 5.59
C GLN A 53 4.95 3.27 4.81
N LEU A 54 6.07 2.66 5.14
CA LEU A 54 6.40 1.35 4.58
C LEU A 54 5.61 0.30 5.33
N SER A 55 5.19 -0.71 4.60
CA SER A 55 4.43 -1.80 5.19
C SER A 55 4.63 -3.06 4.38
N CYS A 56 4.08 -4.16 4.84
CA CYS A 56 4.11 -5.39 4.08
C CYS A 56 3.00 -6.32 4.56
N ILE A 57 2.78 -7.37 3.78
CA ILE A 57 1.91 -8.46 4.21
C ILE A 57 2.77 -9.71 4.34
N CYS A 58 2.39 -10.57 5.26
CA CYS A 58 3.14 -11.78 5.54
C CYS A 58 2.23 -12.99 5.45
N ASP A 59 2.83 -14.15 5.22
CA ASP A 59 2.06 -15.39 5.23
C ASP A 59 1.89 -15.83 6.68
N HIS A 60 1.24 -16.99 6.86
CA HIS A 60 0.94 -17.47 8.20
C HIS A 60 2.21 -17.87 8.96
N LYS A 61 3.32 -18.00 8.29
CA LYS A 61 4.59 -18.30 8.92
C LYS A 61 5.37 -17.05 9.28
N GLY A 62 4.83 -15.88 8.95
CA GLY A 62 5.51 -14.63 9.22
C GLY A 62 6.50 -14.20 8.15
N GLN A 63 6.52 -14.88 7.02
CA GLN A 63 7.43 -14.50 5.93
C GLN A 63 6.78 -13.45 5.06
N VAL A 64 7.56 -12.46 4.65
CA VAL A 64 7.05 -11.36 3.85
C VAL A 64 6.66 -11.87 2.47
N ILE A 65 5.42 -11.60 2.08
CA ILE A 65 4.92 -11.92 0.75
C ILE A 65 5.14 -10.77 -0.21
N ALA A 66 4.87 -9.55 0.27
CA ALA A 66 5.04 -8.35 -0.56
C ALA A 66 5.22 -7.16 0.34
N ASP A 67 6.09 -6.24 -0.05
CA ASP A 67 6.26 -4.99 0.65
C ASP A 67 5.81 -3.84 -0.26
N PHE A 68 5.43 -2.74 0.35
CA PHE A 68 4.81 -1.64 -0.38
C PHE A 68 4.76 -0.41 0.51
N ILE A 69 4.24 0.67 -0.06
CA ILE A 69 4.06 1.91 0.67
C ILE A 69 2.57 2.17 0.79
N VAL A 70 2.12 2.50 2.00
CA VAL A 70 0.74 2.88 2.25
C VAL A 70 0.67 4.38 2.35
N LEU A 71 -0.24 4.98 1.61
CA LEU A 71 -0.42 6.43 1.58
C LEU A 71 -1.86 6.75 1.94
N LYS A 72 -2.05 7.76 2.79
CA LYS A 72 -3.39 8.26 3.09
C LYS A 72 -3.53 9.63 2.44
N GLN A 73 -4.61 9.81 1.66
CA GLN A 73 -4.84 11.05 0.95
C GLN A 73 -6.34 11.29 0.85
N ASP A 74 -6.80 12.44 1.34
CA ASP A 74 -8.23 12.80 1.29
C ASP A 74 -9.12 11.73 1.91
N ASN A 75 -8.65 11.12 2.98
CA ASN A 75 -9.34 10.06 3.71
C ASN A 75 -9.48 8.78 2.90
N TYR A 76 -8.69 8.62 1.84
CA TYR A 76 -8.58 7.36 1.13
C TYR A 76 -7.21 6.77 1.37
N TYR A 77 -7.13 5.46 1.29
CA TYR A 77 -5.87 4.75 1.44
C TYR A 77 -5.47 4.15 0.10
N PHE A 78 -4.19 4.32 -0.22
CA PHE A 78 -3.62 3.80 -1.46
C PHE A 78 -2.43 2.94 -1.12
N ILE A 79 -2.27 1.86 -1.89
CA ILE A 79 -1.12 0.98 -1.76
C ILE A 79 -0.26 1.19 -3.01
N ARG A 80 0.97 1.64 -2.81
CA ARG A 80 1.91 1.83 -3.92
C ARG A 80 2.81 0.62 -3.95
N ILE A 81 2.66 -0.19 -4.96
CA ILE A 81 3.27 -1.50 -4.99
C ILE A 81 3.80 -1.76 -6.39
N GLN A 82 4.85 -2.57 -6.49
CA GLN A 82 5.36 -2.95 -7.79
C GLN A 82 4.30 -3.70 -8.56
N LYS A 83 4.25 -3.42 -9.85
CA LYS A 83 3.24 -4.01 -10.71
C LYS A 83 3.19 -5.52 -10.59
N ASP A 84 4.36 -6.16 -10.49
CA ASP A 84 4.42 -7.61 -10.48
C ASP A 84 3.86 -8.23 -9.21
N PHE A 85 3.66 -7.44 -8.17
CA PHE A 85 3.14 -7.95 -6.91
C PHE A 85 1.67 -7.65 -6.69
N ILE A 86 1.03 -6.98 -7.65
CA ILE A 86 -0.39 -6.66 -7.50
C ILE A 86 -1.23 -7.92 -7.38
N SER A 87 -0.95 -8.89 -8.23
CA SER A 87 -1.73 -10.12 -8.26
C SER A 87 -1.66 -10.86 -6.93
N ILE A 88 -0.45 -11.00 -6.38
CA ILE A 88 -0.33 -11.73 -5.13
C ILE A 88 -0.91 -10.93 -3.97
N PHE A 89 -0.77 -9.61 -3.99
CA PHE A 89 -1.37 -8.77 -2.95
C PHE A 89 -2.89 -8.96 -2.92
N THR A 90 -3.52 -8.84 -4.08
CA THR A 90 -4.97 -8.94 -4.12
C THR A 90 -5.45 -10.34 -3.82
N SER A 91 -4.78 -11.35 -4.32
CA SER A 91 -5.23 -12.72 -4.08
C SER A 91 -5.07 -13.13 -2.62
N GLU A 92 -4.02 -12.66 -1.95
CA GLU A 92 -3.82 -12.99 -0.55
C GLU A 92 -4.84 -12.31 0.35
N LEU A 93 -5.30 -11.13 -0.03
CA LEU A 93 -6.17 -10.35 0.84
C LEU A 93 -7.64 -10.38 0.44
N GLU A 94 -7.95 -11.00 -0.68
CA GLU A 94 -9.29 -10.93 -1.24
C GLU A 94 -10.36 -11.41 -0.28
N ILE A 95 -10.14 -12.54 0.36
CA ILE A 95 -11.17 -13.11 1.23
C ILE A 95 -11.36 -12.24 2.47
N PHE A 96 -10.28 -11.67 2.97
CA PHE A 96 -10.38 -10.79 4.15
C PHE A 96 -11.02 -9.47 3.78
N ALA A 97 -10.80 -9.00 2.56
CA ALA A 97 -11.43 -7.78 2.09
C ALA A 97 -12.94 -7.97 2.00
N LYS A 98 -13.37 -9.11 1.52
CA LYS A 98 -14.80 -9.38 1.46
C LYS A 98 -15.44 -9.38 2.84
N PHE A 99 -14.81 -10.02 3.80
CA PHE A 99 -15.33 -10.02 5.16
C PHE A 99 -15.35 -8.63 5.75
N GLY A 100 -14.40 -7.80 5.39
CA GLY A 100 -14.32 -6.44 5.93
C GLY A 100 -15.13 -5.43 5.16
N SER A 101 -15.82 -5.84 4.11
CA SER A 101 -16.61 -4.94 3.28
C SER A 101 -15.76 -3.88 2.60
N VAL A 102 -14.58 -4.28 2.16
CA VAL A 102 -13.71 -3.39 1.38
C VAL A 102 -13.41 -4.05 0.05
N SER A 103 -13.01 -3.23 -0.91
CA SER A 103 -12.62 -3.73 -2.21
C SER A 103 -11.41 -2.95 -2.68
N PHE A 104 -10.82 -3.42 -3.78
CA PHE A 104 -9.62 -2.79 -4.33
C PHE A 104 -9.90 -2.29 -5.72
N GLU A 105 -9.40 -1.09 -6.00
CA GLU A 105 -9.46 -0.52 -7.34
C GLU A 105 -8.04 -0.31 -7.81
N ILE A 106 -7.66 -0.96 -8.89
CA ILE A 106 -6.29 -0.86 -9.38
C ILE A 106 -6.20 0.28 -10.37
N CYS A 107 -5.23 1.16 -10.13
CA CYS A 107 -5.01 2.30 -11.01
C CYS A 107 -3.93 1.92 -12.01
N ASP A 108 -4.23 2.11 -13.27
CA ASP A 108 -3.31 1.69 -14.32
C ASP A 108 -2.17 2.65 -14.57
N HIS A 109 -2.33 3.90 -14.18
CA HIS A 109 -1.29 4.88 -14.45
C HIS A 109 -0.31 4.94 -13.30
N LYS A 110 0.85 5.49 -13.55
CA LYS A 110 1.83 5.65 -12.51
C LYS A 110 1.33 6.63 -11.49
N ILE A 111 1.51 6.30 -10.23
CA ILE A 111 0.93 7.11 -9.20
C ILE A 111 1.82 8.19 -8.65
N ILE A 112 3.10 8.10 -8.88
CA ILE A 112 4.00 9.05 -8.27
C ILE A 112 3.63 10.47 -8.61
N GLY A 113 3.49 10.75 -9.88
CA GLY A 113 3.08 12.07 -10.31
C GLY A 113 1.64 12.33 -9.99
N GLU A 114 0.80 11.31 -10.15
CA GLU A 114 -0.60 11.48 -9.95
C GLU A 114 -0.96 11.92 -8.55
N ILE A 115 -0.48 11.19 -7.59
CA ILE A 115 -0.86 11.48 -6.22
C ILE A 115 -0.25 12.77 -5.74
N SER A 116 0.97 13.05 -6.13
CA SER A 116 1.59 14.30 -5.76
C SER A 116 0.84 15.49 -6.32
N ASN A 117 0.43 15.38 -7.56
CA ASN A 117 -0.24 16.49 -8.20
C ASN A 117 -1.59 16.78 -7.62
N LYS A 118 -2.24 15.80 -7.09
CA LYS A 118 -3.56 16.03 -6.56
C LYS A 118 -3.56 16.96 -5.39
N ARG A 119 -2.47 17.05 -4.73
CA ARG A 119 -2.44 17.92 -3.60
C ARG A 119 -2.14 19.35 -3.96
N ASP A 120 -1.77 19.59 -5.14
CA ASP A 120 -1.49 20.96 -5.56
C ASP A 120 -2.76 21.78 -5.71
#